data_7592d4a227fd452aff6b9f30b46ccf8a
#
_entry.id   7592d4a227fd452aff6b9f30b46ccf8a
#
_cell.length_a   1.000
_cell.length_b   1.000
_cell.length_c   1.000
_cell.angle_alpha   90.00
_cell.angle_beta   90.00
_cell.angle_gamma   90.00
#
_symmetry.space_group_name_H-M   'P 1'
#
loop_
_entity.id
_entity.type
_entity.pdbx_description
1 polymer ?
#
loop_
_entity_poly.entity_id
_entity_poly.type
_entity_poly.pdbx_seq_one_letter_code
_entity_poly.pdbx_strand_id
1 'polypeptide(L)'
;ILSSVEWLGYKPFKVTYSSDYFVKLHELAVQLIKNGQAYVCHQTKTETAASRQVLQGFQLHCARNNLSRHETPLPAGAESPYRHRSVEENLRLFEEMSKGVWEEGSCCLRMKGDLRSDITSMWDLAAYRIKFAEHPRSLDVHCIYPTYDYAHCLVDSLEQITHSLCTLEFETRQAPNGPYYWLLDALDMYKPITWEFARCNITYNVLSKRKLNVLVSQGHVNGWDDPRLLTLEGLRRRGYTPTALNRFCQELGVTRNDNIQHLERLEGCVREELEDEVDRRFAVLDPLPIIISNHPGGSLPVECPLHPKFPERGMR
;
A
#
# COMPACT_ATOMS: atom_id res chain seq x y z
N ILE A 1 4.61 9.71 -7.86
CA ILE A 1 4.96 8.26 -7.88
C ILE A 1 5.67 7.92 -9.19
N LEU A 2 5.11 8.18 -10.39
CA LEU A 2 5.78 7.87 -11.66
C LEU A 2 7.15 8.52 -11.76
N SER A 3 7.28 9.79 -11.42
CA SER A 3 8.54 10.53 -11.38
C SER A 3 9.57 9.90 -10.43
N SER A 4 9.14 9.41 -9.26
CA SER A 4 10.02 8.73 -8.30
C SER A 4 10.50 7.37 -8.84
N VAL A 5 9.60 6.61 -9.52
CA VAL A 5 9.94 5.32 -10.15
C VAL A 5 10.95 5.52 -11.29
N GLU A 6 10.73 6.54 -12.12
CA GLU A 6 11.63 6.90 -13.21
C GLU A 6 12.99 7.38 -12.68
N TRP A 7 13.00 8.19 -11.62
CA TRP A 7 14.23 8.63 -10.97
C TRP A 7 15.03 7.46 -10.40
N LEU A 8 14.38 6.43 -9.86
CA LEU A 8 15.05 5.19 -9.43
C LEU A 8 15.60 4.33 -10.57
N GLY A 9 15.38 4.73 -11.85
CA GLY A 9 15.88 4.05 -13.03
C GLY A 9 14.94 3.00 -13.59
N TYR A 10 13.71 2.90 -13.10
CA TYR A 10 12.73 1.93 -13.58
C TYR A 10 11.73 2.55 -14.55
N LYS A 11 11.47 1.82 -15.63
CA LYS A 11 10.44 2.19 -16.61
C LYS A 11 9.37 1.10 -16.64
N PRO A 12 8.13 1.40 -16.24
CA PRO A 12 7.06 0.40 -16.29
C PRO A 12 6.74 0.04 -17.76
N PHE A 13 6.43 -1.22 -18.00
CA PHE A 13 5.93 -1.67 -19.30
C PHE A 13 4.61 -0.99 -19.65
N LYS A 14 3.70 -0.88 -18.66
CA LYS A 14 2.40 -0.25 -18.81
C LYS A 14 1.96 0.33 -17.47
N VAL A 15 1.26 1.44 -17.52
CA VAL A 15 0.59 2.05 -16.36
C VAL A 15 -0.91 1.96 -16.59
N THR A 16 -1.61 1.33 -15.68
CA THR A 16 -3.07 1.14 -15.69
C THR A 16 -3.69 1.65 -14.41
N TYR A 17 -4.98 1.84 -14.42
CA TYR A 17 -5.73 2.32 -13.26
C TYR A 17 -6.96 1.44 -13.05
N SER A 18 -7.31 1.14 -11.81
CA SER A 18 -8.52 0.38 -11.49
C SER A 18 -9.79 1.01 -12.09
N SER A 19 -9.80 2.33 -12.28
CA SER A 19 -10.89 3.05 -12.94
C SER A 19 -11.07 2.69 -14.41
N ASP A 20 -10.04 2.19 -15.08
CA ASP A 20 -10.14 1.74 -16.47
C ASP A 20 -11.01 0.48 -16.60
N TYR A 21 -11.23 -0.21 -15.48
CA TYR A 21 -12.00 -1.46 -15.37
C TYR A 21 -13.33 -1.30 -14.65
N PHE A 22 -13.78 -0.10 -14.27
CA PHE A 22 -15.01 0.08 -13.48
C PHE A 22 -16.24 -0.56 -14.08
N VAL A 23 -16.42 -0.46 -15.40
CA VAL A 23 -17.53 -1.12 -16.10
C VAL A 23 -17.41 -2.65 -15.96
N LYS A 24 -16.25 -3.19 -16.22
CA LYS A 24 -16.01 -4.64 -16.12
C LYS A 24 -16.16 -5.17 -14.70
N LEU A 25 -15.66 -4.43 -13.72
CA LEU A 25 -15.83 -4.76 -12.29
C LEU A 25 -17.31 -4.76 -11.88
N HIS A 26 -18.11 -3.82 -12.42
CA HIS A 26 -19.55 -3.79 -12.18
C HIS A 26 -20.25 -5.03 -12.78
N GLU A 27 -19.92 -5.41 -14.02
CA GLU A 27 -20.44 -6.64 -14.66
C GLU A 27 -20.11 -7.89 -13.83
N LEU A 28 -18.88 -8.00 -13.34
CA LEU A 28 -18.45 -9.11 -12.48
C LEU A 28 -19.18 -9.11 -11.13
N ALA A 29 -19.51 -7.94 -10.57
CA ALA A 29 -20.34 -7.87 -9.36
C ALA A 29 -21.78 -8.37 -9.62
N VAL A 30 -22.36 -8.02 -10.75
CA VAL A 30 -23.68 -8.55 -11.18
C VAL A 30 -23.61 -10.08 -11.36
N GLN A 31 -22.53 -10.60 -11.95
CA GLN A 31 -22.32 -12.03 -12.09
C GLN A 31 -22.18 -12.70 -10.71
N LEU A 32 -21.42 -12.12 -9.78
CA LEU A 32 -21.23 -12.63 -8.42
C LEU A 32 -22.58 -12.70 -7.66
N ILE A 33 -23.44 -11.71 -7.84
CA ILE A 33 -24.82 -11.74 -7.29
C ILE A 33 -25.63 -12.87 -7.93
N LYS A 34 -25.59 -13.01 -9.26
CA LYS A 34 -26.31 -14.10 -9.99
C LYS A 34 -25.86 -15.47 -9.54
N ASN A 35 -24.58 -15.65 -9.20
CA ASN A 35 -24.02 -16.88 -8.63
C ASN A 35 -24.42 -17.09 -7.16
N GLY A 36 -25.20 -16.16 -6.56
CA GLY A 36 -25.58 -16.24 -5.16
C GLY A 36 -24.44 -15.95 -4.17
N GLN A 37 -23.30 -15.43 -4.65
CA GLN A 37 -22.06 -15.21 -3.88
C GLN A 37 -21.89 -13.77 -3.38
N ALA A 38 -22.87 -12.89 -3.60
CA ALA A 38 -22.90 -11.55 -3.05
C ALA A 38 -24.31 -11.12 -2.67
N TYR A 39 -24.42 -10.16 -1.76
CA TYR A 39 -25.70 -9.60 -1.30
C TYR A 39 -25.57 -8.16 -0.87
N VAL A 40 -26.64 -7.39 -1.00
CA VAL A 40 -26.73 -6.02 -0.51
C VAL A 40 -27.07 -6.02 0.98
N CYS A 41 -26.21 -5.41 1.77
CA CYS A 41 -26.28 -5.35 3.23
C CYS A 41 -26.60 -3.95 3.71
N HIS A 42 -27.62 -3.80 4.54
CA HIS A 42 -28.02 -2.53 5.19
C HIS A 42 -27.59 -2.46 6.66
N GLN A 43 -26.75 -3.37 7.14
CA GLN A 43 -26.21 -3.24 8.49
C GLN A 43 -25.40 -1.97 8.66
N THR A 44 -25.67 -1.26 9.72
CA THR A 44 -24.87 -0.13 10.21
C THR A 44 -23.47 -0.59 10.61
N LYS A 45 -22.56 0.37 10.81
CA LYS A 45 -21.21 0.07 11.33
C LYS A 45 -21.25 -0.63 12.68
N THR A 46 -22.18 -0.23 13.55
CA THR A 46 -22.36 -0.80 14.91
C THR A 46 -22.86 -2.23 14.84
N GLU A 47 -23.88 -2.52 14.02
CA GLU A 47 -24.41 -3.87 13.84
C GLU A 47 -23.36 -4.80 13.21
N THR A 48 -22.62 -4.31 12.21
CA THR A 48 -21.51 -5.07 11.62
C THR A 48 -20.42 -5.37 12.67
N ALA A 49 -20.08 -4.41 13.52
CA ALA A 49 -19.10 -4.62 14.59
C ALA A 49 -19.60 -5.66 15.62
N ALA A 50 -20.89 -5.60 15.98
CA ALA A 50 -21.52 -6.58 16.88
C ALA A 50 -21.47 -8.00 16.29
N SER A 51 -21.85 -8.19 15.01
CA SER A 51 -21.76 -9.50 14.34
C SER A 51 -20.31 -10.02 14.30
N ARG A 52 -19.33 -9.15 14.08
CA ARG A 52 -17.90 -9.52 14.10
C ARG A 52 -17.42 -9.93 15.50
N GLN A 53 -17.90 -9.27 16.56
CA GLN A 53 -17.61 -9.69 17.94
C GLN A 53 -18.19 -11.08 18.26
N VAL A 54 -19.41 -11.37 17.79
CA VAL A 54 -20.02 -12.71 17.91
C VAL A 54 -19.15 -13.75 17.20
N LEU A 55 -18.70 -13.47 15.98
CA LEU A 55 -17.82 -14.38 15.24
C LEU A 55 -16.46 -14.57 15.94
N GLN A 56 -15.86 -13.54 16.50
CA GLN A 56 -14.62 -13.65 17.30
C GLN A 56 -14.84 -14.53 18.55
N GLY A 57 -15.95 -14.32 19.25
CA GLY A 57 -16.36 -15.16 20.38
C GLY A 57 -16.54 -16.63 19.99
N PHE A 58 -17.17 -16.89 18.84
CA PHE A 58 -17.34 -18.23 18.28
C PHE A 58 -15.99 -18.90 17.96
N GLN A 59 -15.06 -18.19 17.34
CA GLN A 59 -13.71 -18.69 17.06
C GLN A 59 -12.98 -19.10 18.35
N LEU A 60 -13.02 -18.23 19.37
CA LEU A 60 -12.42 -18.51 20.67
C LEU A 60 -13.08 -19.68 21.38
N HIS A 61 -14.42 -19.81 21.31
CA HIS A 61 -15.16 -20.91 21.88
C HIS A 61 -14.75 -22.25 21.24
N CYS A 62 -14.72 -22.32 19.92
CA CYS A 62 -14.29 -23.53 19.20
C CYS A 62 -12.83 -23.90 19.54
N ALA A 63 -11.92 -22.91 19.57
CA ALA A 63 -10.52 -23.17 19.90
C ALA A 63 -10.35 -23.70 21.34
N ARG A 64 -11.02 -23.09 22.33
CA ARG A 64 -10.94 -23.50 23.75
C ARG A 64 -11.51 -24.89 24.01
N ASN A 65 -12.54 -25.30 23.26
CA ASN A 65 -13.21 -26.58 23.46
C ASN A 65 -12.80 -27.65 22.43
N ASN A 66 -11.78 -27.36 21.62
CA ASN A 66 -11.31 -28.24 20.54
C ASN A 66 -12.43 -28.71 19.61
N LEU A 67 -13.35 -27.78 19.25
CA LEU A 67 -14.48 -28.02 18.37
C LEU A 67 -14.15 -27.66 16.92
N SER A 68 -14.68 -28.43 15.96
CA SER A 68 -14.65 -28.09 14.55
C SER A 68 -15.54 -26.89 14.26
N ARG A 69 -14.97 -25.80 13.74
CA ARG A 69 -15.73 -24.60 13.37
C ARG A 69 -16.75 -24.86 12.28
N HIS A 70 -16.46 -25.78 11.36
CA HIS A 70 -17.36 -26.11 10.25
C HIS A 70 -18.54 -26.97 10.69
N GLU A 71 -18.37 -27.79 11.71
CA GLU A 71 -19.43 -28.68 12.25
C GLU A 71 -20.26 -27.99 13.35
N THR A 72 -19.70 -26.95 13.99
CA THR A 72 -20.39 -26.23 15.05
C THR A 72 -21.36 -25.18 14.44
N PRO A 73 -22.62 -25.14 14.87
CA PRO A 73 -23.57 -24.11 14.42
C PRO A 73 -23.09 -22.70 14.72
N LEU A 74 -23.29 -21.79 13.76
CA LEU A 74 -23.01 -20.36 14.00
C LEU A 74 -23.97 -19.81 15.06
N PRO A 75 -23.47 -18.99 16.01
CA PRO A 75 -24.34 -18.36 17.00
C PRO A 75 -25.28 -17.33 16.37
N ALA A 76 -26.40 -17.07 17.01
CA ALA A 76 -27.33 -16.02 16.62
C ALA A 76 -26.61 -14.65 16.56
N GLY A 77 -26.86 -13.87 15.51
CA GLY A 77 -26.23 -12.58 15.28
C GLY A 77 -24.84 -12.62 14.60
N ALA A 78 -24.28 -13.81 14.35
CA ALA A 78 -23.05 -13.98 13.57
C ALA A 78 -23.23 -13.58 12.11
N GLU A 79 -24.36 -13.92 11.51
CA GLU A 79 -24.70 -13.61 10.13
C GLU A 79 -25.48 -12.30 10.03
N SER A 80 -25.26 -11.59 8.91
CA SER A 80 -26.12 -10.47 8.53
C SER A 80 -27.53 -10.98 8.22
N PRO A 81 -28.60 -10.34 8.72
CA PRO A 81 -29.99 -10.69 8.40
C PRO A 81 -30.30 -10.59 6.89
N TYR A 82 -29.46 -9.90 6.15
CA TYR A 82 -29.61 -9.66 4.71
C TYR A 82 -28.87 -10.70 3.85
N ARG A 83 -28.10 -11.60 4.46
CA ARG A 83 -27.22 -12.54 3.76
C ARG A 83 -27.99 -13.54 2.88
N HIS A 84 -29.24 -13.84 3.22
CA HIS A 84 -30.07 -14.84 2.55
C HIS A 84 -31.16 -14.24 1.64
N ARG A 85 -31.03 -12.94 1.27
CA ARG A 85 -31.91 -12.34 0.26
C ARG A 85 -31.82 -13.07 -1.07
N SER A 86 -32.93 -13.07 -1.83
CA SER A 86 -32.95 -13.66 -3.16
C SER A 86 -32.00 -12.95 -4.12
N VAL A 87 -31.63 -13.63 -5.19
CA VAL A 87 -30.77 -13.07 -6.25
C VAL A 87 -31.44 -11.88 -6.90
N GLU A 88 -32.76 -11.99 -7.19
CA GLU A 88 -33.55 -10.96 -7.84
C GLU A 88 -33.59 -9.66 -7.00
N GLU A 89 -33.81 -9.80 -5.70
CA GLU A 89 -33.83 -8.67 -4.79
C GLU A 89 -32.45 -8.00 -4.70
N ASN A 90 -31.37 -8.79 -4.61
CA ASN A 90 -30.02 -8.28 -4.58
C ASN A 90 -29.63 -7.56 -5.88
N LEU A 91 -30.04 -8.06 -7.04
CA LEU A 91 -29.82 -7.40 -8.33
C LEU A 91 -30.53 -6.04 -8.37
N ARG A 92 -31.82 -6.00 -7.98
CA ARG A 92 -32.61 -4.77 -7.92
C ARG A 92 -31.95 -3.74 -6.98
N LEU A 93 -31.58 -4.14 -5.78
CA LEU A 93 -30.94 -3.25 -4.80
C LEU A 93 -29.57 -2.76 -5.26
N PHE A 94 -28.78 -3.59 -5.93
CA PHE A 94 -27.48 -3.19 -6.47
C PHE A 94 -27.63 -2.21 -7.64
N GLU A 95 -28.65 -2.40 -8.48
CA GLU A 95 -28.99 -1.43 -9.53
C GLU A 95 -29.42 -0.08 -8.92
N GLU A 96 -30.25 -0.08 -7.87
CA GLU A 96 -30.64 1.13 -7.14
C GLU A 96 -29.43 1.84 -6.50
N MET A 97 -28.48 1.08 -5.95
CA MET A 97 -27.19 1.64 -5.48
C MET A 97 -26.45 2.33 -6.63
N SER A 98 -26.40 1.71 -7.80
CA SER A 98 -25.71 2.26 -8.98
C SER A 98 -26.37 3.52 -9.53
N LYS A 99 -27.67 3.67 -9.31
CA LYS A 99 -28.46 4.85 -9.70
C LYS A 99 -28.47 5.98 -8.65
N GLY A 100 -27.78 5.78 -7.52
CA GLY A 100 -27.71 6.77 -6.44
C GLY A 100 -29.00 6.93 -5.65
N VAL A 101 -29.88 5.92 -5.63
CA VAL A 101 -31.15 5.96 -4.88
C VAL A 101 -30.90 5.93 -3.37
N TRP A 102 -29.78 5.34 -2.93
CA TRP A 102 -29.42 5.13 -1.55
C TRP A 102 -28.35 6.12 -1.09
N GLU A 103 -28.43 6.60 0.15
CA GLU A 103 -27.45 7.49 0.76
C GLU A 103 -26.12 6.80 1.07
N GLU A 104 -25.03 7.58 1.18
CA GLU A 104 -23.75 7.09 1.62
C GLU A 104 -23.85 6.41 3.00
N GLY A 105 -23.34 5.17 3.07
CA GLY A 105 -23.32 4.42 4.31
C GLY A 105 -24.61 3.68 4.67
N SER A 106 -25.71 3.87 3.92
CA SER A 106 -26.99 3.18 4.16
C SER A 106 -26.93 1.70 3.78
N CYS A 107 -26.16 1.36 2.74
CA CYS A 107 -25.94 -0.02 2.31
C CYS A 107 -24.60 -0.20 1.58
N CYS A 108 -24.22 -1.44 1.39
CA CYS A 108 -23.06 -1.84 0.59
C CYS A 108 -23.29 -3.25 -0.01
N LEU A 109 -22.63 -3.53 -1.14
CA LEU A 109 -22.56 -4.91 -1.63
C LEU A 109 -21.49 -5.66 -0.83
N ARG A 110 -21.82 -6.85 -0.31
CA ARG A 110 -20.90 -7.75 0.39
C ARG A 110 -20.72 -9.05 -0.37
N MET A 111 -19.50 -9.55 -0.35
CA MET A 111 -19.17 -10.91 -0.82
C MET A 111 -19.57 -11.93 0.27
N LYS A 112 -20.18 -13.05 -0.12
CA LYS A 112 -20.53 -14.16 0.79
C LYS A 112 -19.31 -15.05 1.02
N GLY A 113 -18.38 -14.58 1.84
CA GLY A 113 -17.23 -15.37 2.25
C GLY A 113 -17.58 -16.47 3.25
N ASP A 114 -16.56 -17.03 3.88
CA ASP A 114 -16.71 -18.06 4.92
C ASP A 114 -16.64 -17.45 6.32
N LEU A 115 -17.78 -17.37 7.00
CA LEU A 115 -17.89 -16.86 8.37
C LEU A 115 -17.22 -17.78 9.42
N ARG A 116 -16.91 -19.02 9.05
CA ARG A 116 -16.22 -19.99 9.91
C ARG A 116 -14.70 -19.95 9.76
N SER A 117 -14.20 -19.26 8.74
CA SER A 117 -12.77 -19.11 8.49
C SER A 117 -12.06 -18.40 9.66
N ASP A 118 -10.84 -18.81 9.97
CA ASP A 118 -9.93 -18.12 10.89
C ASP A 118 -9.41 -16.79 10.31
N ILE A 119 -9.52 -16.64 9.01
CA ILE A 119 -9.19 -15.41 8.30
C ILE A 119 -10.37 -14.43 8.42
N THR A 120 -10.23 -13.41 9.26
CA THR A 120 -11.29 -12.42 9.51
C THR A 120 -11.70 -11.63 8.26
N SER A 121 -10.83 -11.54 7.26
CA SER A 121 -11.13 -10.95 5.97
C SER A 121 -12.00 -11.85 5.07
N MET A 122 -12.31 -13.07 5.48
CA MET A 122 -13.33 -13.93 4.85
C MET A 122 -14.74 -13.66 5.36
N TRP A 123 -14.92 -12.84 6.41
CA TRP A 123 -16.22 -12.57 7.00
C TRP A 123 -16.99 -11.49 6.26
N ASP A 124 -17.54 -11.85 5.12
CA ASP A 124 -18.39 -11.02 4.25
C ASP A 124 -17.85 -9.61 4.00
N LEU A 125 -16.71 -9.52 3.31
CA LEU A 125 -16.10 -8.25 2.93
C LEU A 125 -17.02 -7.43 2.01
N ALA A 126 -16.95 -6.11 2.14
CA ALA A 126 -17.62 -5.22 1.22
C ALA A 126 -16.94 -5.24 -0.16
N ALA A 127 -17.72 -5.47 -1.21
CA ALA A 127 -17.29 -5.37 -2.61
C ALA A 127 -17.47 -3.95 -3.16
N TYR A 128 -18.65 -3.34 -2.93
CA TYR A 128 -18.98 -1.99 -3.37
C TYR A 128 -19.53 -1.14 -2.24
N ARG A 129 -19.20 0.15 -2.30
CA ARG A 129 -19.75 1.19 -1.40
C ARG A 129 -20.29 2.35 -2.20
N ILE A 130 -21.33 2.99 -1.68
CA ILE A 130 -21.86 4.27 -2.19
C ILE A 130 -20.91 5.38 -1.75
N LYS A 131 -20.54 6.24 -2.70
CA LYS A 131 -19.72 7.41 -2.46
C LYS A 131 -20.09 8.52 -3.45
N PHE A 132 -20.66 9.59 -2.97
CA PHE A 132 -20.98 10.79 -3.76
C PHE A 132 -19.76 11.73 -3.75
N ALA A 133 -18.79 11.43 -4.59
CA ALA A 133 -17.60 12.26 -4.78
C ALA A 133 -17.12 12.16 -6.22
N GLU A 134 -16.70 13.27 -6.76
CA GLU A 134 -16.04 13.32 -8.07
C GLU A 134 -14.76 12.47 -8.03
N HIS A 135 -14.66 11.55 -8.98
CA HIS A 135 -13.47 10.71 -9.12
C HIS A 135 -12.49 11.37 -10.10
N PRO A 136 -11.18 11.45 -9.81
CA PRO A 136 -10.19 12.18 -10.62
C PRO A 136 -10.13 11.81 -12.11
N ARG A 137 -10.61 10.61 -12.48
CA ARG A 137 -10.56 10.11 -13.87
C ARG A 137 -11.93 9.86 -14.49
N SER A 138 -12.91 9.40 -13.72
CA SER A 138 -14.27 9.12 -14.20
C SER A 138 -15.27 10.21 -13.84
N LEU A 139 -14.80 11.30 -13.23
CA LEU A 139 -15.62 12.43 -12.80
C LEU A 139 -16.81 11.97 -11.92
N ASP A 140 -18.03 12.39 -12.23
CA ASP A 140 -19.28 12.11 -11.52
C ASP A 140 -20.11 10.97 -12.14
N VAL A 141 -19.51 10.21 -13.08
CA VAL A 141 -20.21 9.11 -13.80
C VAL A 141 -20.70 8.01 -12.85
N HIS A 142 -19.99 7.79 -11.74
CA HIS A 142 -20.30 6.71 -10.80
C HIS A 142 -20.62 7.24 -9.41
N CYS A 143 -21.58 6.62 -8.73
CA CYS A 143 -21.91 6.87 -7.33
C CYS A 143 -21.65 5.65 -6.43
N ILE A 144 -21.22 4.52 -7.01
CA ILE A 144 -20.72 3.36 -6.29
C ILE A 144 -19.31 3.01 -6.77
N TYR A 145 -18.47 2.62 -5.84
CA TYR A 145 -17.07 2.30 -6.13
C TYR A 145 -16.68 0.97 -5.54
N PRO A 146 -15.88 0.16 -6.29
CA PRO A 146 -15.34 -1.09 -5.78
C PRO A 146 -14.36 -0.82 -4.65
N THR A 147 -14.34 -1.69 -3.66
CA THR A 147 -13.31 -1.66 -2.61
C THR A 147 -12.03 -2.28 -3.13
N TYR A 148 -10.92 -2.02 -2.43
CA TYR A 148 -9.64 -2.64 -2.74
C TYR A 148 -9.71 -4.17 -2.71
N ASP A 149 -10.33 -4.73 -1.67
CA ASP A 149 -10.46 -6.20 -1.51
C ASP A 149 -11.24 -6.87 -2.66
N TYR A 150 -12.11 -6.13 -3.34
CA TYR A 150 -12.83 -6.61 -4.52
C TYR A 150 -12.03 -6.37 -5.82
N ALA A 151 -11.47 -5.17 -5.99
CA ALA A 151 -10.88 -4.76 -7.26
C ALA A 151 -9.50 -5.39 -7.52
N HIS A 152 -8.66 -5.57 -6.49
CA HIS A 152 -7.26 -5.95 -6.65
C HIS A 152 -7.09 -7.27 -7.42
N CYS A 153 -7.64 -8.36 -6.91
CA CYS A 153 -7.51 -9.67 -7.56
C CYS A 153 -8.15 -9.72 -8.95
N LEU A 154 -9.28 -9.02 -9.14
CA LEU A 154 -9.98 -8.98 -10.42
C LEU A 154 -9.19 -8.23 -11.49
N VAL A 155 -8.60 -7.08 -11.14
CA VAL A 155 -7.75 -6.32 -12.06
C VAL A 155 -6.48 -7.09 -12.39
N ASP A 156 -5.82 -7.68 -11.40
CA ASP A 156 -4.65 -8.55 -11.62
C ASP A 156 -4.98 -9.69 -12.60
N SER A 157 -6.15 -10.33 -12.42
CA SER A 157 -6.61 -11.41 -13.29
C SER A 157 -6.92 -10.91 -14.70
N LEU A 158 -7.65 -9.79 -14.84
CA LEU A 158 -8.00 -9.18 -16.14
C LEU A 158 -6.76 -8.75 -16.93
N GLU A 159 -5.73 -8.28 -16.24
CA GLU A 159 -4.45 -7.89 -16.84
C GLU A 159 -3.48 -9.07 -17.04
N GLN A 160 -3.88 -10.27 -16.62
CA GLN A 160 -3.07 -11.48 -16.70
C GLN A 160 -1.70 -11.34 -16.02
N ILE A 161 -1.69 -10.68 -14.87
CA ILE A 161 -0.52 -10.52 -14.03
C ILE A 161 -0.03 -11.91 -13.62
N THR A 162 1.20 -12.24 -13.92
CA THR A 162 1.79 -13.54 -13.55
C THR A 162 2.11 -13.61 -12.07
N HIS A 163 2.69 -12.54 -11.52
CA HIS A 163 3.10 -12.43 -10.12
C HIS A 163 2.63 -11.10 -9.54
N SER A 164 1.70 -11.18 -8.60
CA SER A 164 1.18 -10.02 -7.84
C SER A 164 2.04 -9.82 -6.59
N LEU A 165 2.75 -8.68 -6.53
CA LEU A 165 3.65 -8.35 -5.42
C LEU A 165 2.98 -7.37 -4.47
N CYS A 166 2.91 -7.73 -3.19
CA CYS A 166 2.29 -6.92 -2.15
C CYS A 166 3.14 -6.93 -0.86
N THR A 167 2.71 -6.18 0.14
CA THR A 167 3.37 -6.17 1.45
C THR A 167 2.72 -7.17 2.42
N LEU A 168 3.46 -7.61 3.45
CA LEU A 168 3.02 -8.61 4.44
C LEU A 168 1.71 -8.25 5.15
N GLU A 169 1.32 -6.98 5.22
CA GLU A 169 0.02 -6.59 5.79
C GLU A 169 -1.18 -7.16 5.03
N PHE A 170 -0.99 -7.65 3.80
CA PHE A 170 -2.01 -8.28 2.98
C PHE A 170 -1.90 -9.82 2.91
N GLU A 171 -0.95 -10.43 3.64
CA GLU A 171 -0.71 -11.87 3.62
C GLU A 171 -1.97 -12.70 3.83
N THR A 172 -2.76 -12.36 4.85
CA THR A 172 -4.01 -13.09 5.14
C THR A 172 -5.07 -12.94 4.05
N ARG A 173 -5.03 -11.83 3.27
CA ARG A 173 -5.95 -11.62 2.14
C ARG A 173 -5.56 -12.42 0.91
N GLN A 174 -4.26 -12.63 0.72
CA GLN A 174 -3.66 -13.34 -0.41
C GLN A 174 -3.30 -14.80 -0.09
N ALA A 175 -3.62 -15.28 1.11
CA ALA A 175 -3.50 -16.68 1.46
C ALA A 175 -4.35 -17.56 0.52
N PRO A 176 -3.97 -18.84 0.28
CA PRO A 176 -4.72 -19.73 -0.61
C PRO A 176 -6.21 -19.88 -0.28
N ASN A 177 -6.57 -19.76 1.01
CA ASN A 177 -7.94 -19.76 1.52
C ASN A 177 -8.47 -18.36 1.86
N GLY A 178 -7.77 -17.32 1.40
CA GLY A 178 -8.14 -15.91 1.60
C GLY A 178 -9.09 -15.36 0.53
N PRO A 179 -9.60 -14.14 0.73
CA PRO A 179 -10.60 -13.54 -0.15
C PRO A 179 -10.10 -13.29 -1.58
N TYR A 180 -8.78 -13.12 -1.79
CA TYR A 180 -8.19 -12.91 -3.11
C TYR A 180 -8.49 -14.08 -4.04
N TYR A 181 -8.14 -15.30 -3.63
CA TYR A 181 -8.36 -16.50 -4.43
C TYR A 181 -9.81 -16.96 -4.39
N TRP A 182 -10.49 -16.79 -3.26
CA TRP A 182 -11.92 -17.09 -3.16
C TRP A 182 -12.74 -16.34 -4.21
N LEU A 183 -12.48 -15.05 -4.43
CA LEU A 183 -13.22 -14.24 -5.39
C LEU A 183 -12.92 -14.68 -6.84
N LEU A 184 -11.67 -14.98 -7.15
CA LEU A 184 -11.29 -15.50 -8.46
C LEU A 184 -11.93 -16.87 -8.75
N ASP A 185 -12.02 -17.75 -7.74
CA ASP A 185 -12.73 -19.02 -7.84
C ASP A 185 -14.23 -18.82 -8.06
N ALA A 186 -14.86 -17.92 -7.31
CA ALA A 186 -16.30 -17.65 -7.41
C ALA A 186 -16.72 -17.12 -8.79
N LEU A 187 -15.79 -16.54 -9.54
CA LEU A 187 -16.00 -15.98 -10.88
C LEU A 187 -15.31 -16.77 -11.99
N ASP A 188 -14.67 -17.91 -11.67
CA ASP A 188 -13.91 -18.75 -12.61
C ASP A 188 -12.89 -17.96 -13.44
N MET A 189 -12.04 -17.19 -12.73
CA MET A 189 -11.05 -16.30 -13.34
C MET A 189 -9.62 -16.81 -13.15
N TYR A 190 -8.71 -16.32 -14.02
CA TYR A 190 -7.28 -16.60 -13.93
C TYR A 190 -6.71 -16.17 -12.56
N LYS A 191 -5.82 -16.99 -12.00
CA LYS A 191 -5.21 -16.78 -10.69
C LYS A 191 -3.74 -16.43 -10.79
N PRO A 192 -3.35 -15.18 -10.52
CA PRO A 192 -1.95 -14.80 -10.35
C PRO A 192 -1.28 -15.50 -9.18
N ILE A 193 0.06 -15.63 -9.23
CA ILE A 193 0.86 -16.04 -8.08
C ILE A 193 1.08 -14.80 -7.21
N THR A 194 0.69 -14.86 -5.94
CA THR A 194 0.90 -13.77 -4.99
C THR A 194 2.20 -13.97 -4.21
N TRP A 195 2.89 -12.86 -3.94
CA TRP A 195 4.06 -12.85 -3.07
C TRP A 195 4.05 -11.59 -2.21
N GLU A 196 4.11 -11.76 -0.90
CA GLU A 196 4.16 -10.68 0.07
C GLU A 196 5.58 -10.55 0.61
N PHE A 197 6.07 -9.32 0.65
CA PHE A 197 7.39 -9.00 1.19
C PHE A 197 7.29 -8.06 2.38
N ALA A 198 8.29 -8.16 3.28
CA ALA A 198 8.39 -7.33 4.46
C ALA A 198 8.61 -5.87 4.08
N ARG A 199 8.03 -4.97 4.86
CA ARG A 199 8.31 -3.53 4.78
C ARG A 199 9.75 -3.26 5.21
N CYS A 200 10.45 -2.38 4.50
CA CYS A 200 11.73 -1.86 4.96
C CYS A 200 11.48 -0.83 6.07
N ASN A 201 11.74 -1.23 7.32
CA ASN A 201 11.65 -0.35 8.48
C ASN A 201 13.05 0.23 8.78
N ILE A 202 13.13 1.55 8.88
CA ILE A 202 14.37 2.27 9.20
C ILE A 202 14.22 2.90 10.59
N THR A 203 15.26 2.81 11.43
CA THR A 203 15.26 3.41 12.76
C THR A 203 15.01 4.92 12.70
N TYR A 204 14.39 5.46 13.76
CA TYR A 204 14.06 6.89 13.90
C TYR A 204 13.20 7.47 12.78
N ASN A 205 12.42 6.62 12.10
CA ASN A 205 11.53 7.02 11.03
C ASN A 205 10.05 6.87 11.40
N VAL A 206 9.23 7.75 10.87
CA VAL A 206 7.77 7.67 10.95
C VAL A 206 7.22 7.20 9.61
N LEU A 207 6.77 5.93 9.54
CA LEU A 207 6.18 5.34 8.34
C LEU A 207 4.67 5.60 8.18
N SER A 208 4.01 6.15 9.20
CA SER A 208 2.58 6.38 9.17
C SER A 208 2.22 7.58 8.30
N LYS A 209 1.57 7.36 7.14
CA LYS A 209 1.05 8.43 6.28
C LYS A 209 0.18 9.44 7.05
N ARG A 210 -0.64 8.97 8.00
CA ARG A 210 -1.50 9.86 8.82
C ARG A 210 -0.67 10.81 9.68
N LYS A 211 0.39 10.31 10.32
CA LYS A 211 1.29 11.12 11.14
C LYS A 211 2.11 12.08 10.28
N LEU A 212 2.64 11.62 9.15
CA LEU A 212 3.36 12.49 8.20
C LEU A 212 2.44 13.58 7.64
N ASN A 213 1.18 13.26 7.33
CA ASN A 213 0.22 14.25 6.87
C ASN A 213 -0.04 15.36 7.91
N VAL A 214 -0.02 15.04 9.20
CA VAL A 214 -0.14 16.05 10.27
C VAL A 214 1.06 17.02 10.21
N LEU A 215 2.27 16.51 10.04
CA LEU A 215 3.47 17.35 9.94
C LEU A 215 3.41 18.32 8.74
N VAL A 216 2.90 17.84 7.60
CA VAL A 216 2.74 18.63 6.39
C VAL A 216 1.58 19.63 6.52
N SER A 217 0.41 19.18 6.95
CA SER A 217 -0.80 20.02 7.02
C SER A 217 -0.74 21.10 8.09
N GLN A 218 0.02 20.86 9.17
CA GLN A 218 0.25 21.85 10.24
C GLN A 218 1.49 22.73 9.99
N GLY A 219 2.17 22.57 8.86
CA GLY A 219 3.31 23.40 8.49
C GLY A 219 4.60 23.15 9.31
N HIS A 220 4.70 22.00 10.00
CA HIS A 220 5.93 21.62 10.70
C HIS A 220 7.07 21.27 9.72
N VAL A 221 6.71 20.84 8.51
CA VAL A 221 7.61 20.62 7.39
C VAL A 221 7.04 21.30 6.14
N ASN A 222 7.92 21.61 5.16
CA ASN A 222 7.54 22.41 3.98
C ASN A 222 6.72 21.63 2.94
N GLY A 223 6.71 20.31 3.02
CA GLY A 223 5.98 19.42 2.09
C GLY A 223 6.40 17.98 2.26
N TRP A 224 5.89 17.13 1.39
CA TRP A 224 6.22 15.69 1.36
C TRP A 224 7.65 15.42 0.87
N ASP A 225 8.27 16.39 0.23
CA ASP A 225 9.66 16.40 -0.25
C ASP A 225 10.64 17.03 0.74
N ASP A 226 10.20 17.39 1.94
CA ASP A 226 11.07 17.98 2.96
C ASP A 226 12.25 17.04 3.28
N PRO A 227 13.52 17.53 3.26
CA PRO A 227 14.70 16.70 3.51
C PRO A 227 14.74 16.02 4.89
N ARG A 228 13.91 16.48 5.84
CA ARG A 228 13.75 15.87 7.17
C ARG A 228 12.88 14.61 7.14
N LEU A 229 12.11 14.39 6.06
CA LEU A 229 11.26 13.21 5.88
C LEU A 229 12.01 12.14 5.08
N LEU A 230 11.86 10.88 5.50
CA LEU A 230 12.38 9.71 4.78
C LEU A 230 11.40 9.25 3.67
N THR A 231 10.90 10.21 2.89
CA THR A 231 10.22 9.93 1.63
C THR A 231 11.24 9.86 0.50
N LEU A 232 10.94 9.21 -0.61
CA LEU A 232 11.86 9.17 -1.77
C LEU A 232 12.22 10.58 -2.26
N GLU A 233 11.24 11.48 -2.33
CA GLU A 233 11.46 12.87 -2.72
C GLU A 233 12.29 13.64 -1.69
N GLY A 234 12.07 13.39 -0.39
CA GLY A 234 12.89 13.97 0.68
C GLY A 234 14.34 13.47 0.64
N LEU A 235 14.56 12.18 0.41
CA LEU A 235 15.88 11.59 0.23
C LEU A 235 16.57 12.15 -1.02
N ARG A 236 15.87 12.23 -2.15
CA ARG A 236 16.37 12.84 -3.39
C ARG A 236 16.80 14.28 -3.17
N ARG A 237 15.97 15.08 -2.52
CA ARG A 237 16.26 16.48 -2.19
C ARG A 237 17.43 16.63 -1.21
N ARG A 238 17.62 15.65 -0.33
CA ARG A 238 18.75 15.56 0.59
C ARG A 238 20.06 15.16 -0.10
N GLY A 239 20.02 14.72 -1.35
CA GLY A 239 21.20 14.37 -2.14
C GLY A 239 21.49 12.86 -2.20
N TYR A 240 20.56 12.00 -1.76
CA TYR A 240 20.67 10.56 -1.96
C TYR A 240 20.50 10.23 -3.43
N THR A 241 21.30 9.29 -3.91
CA THR A 241 21.28 8.87 -5.30
C THR A 241 20.38 7.65 -5.50
N PRO A 242 19.79 7.48 -6.70
CA PRO A 242 18.99 6.29 -7.00
C PRO A 242 19.81 4.99 -6.93
N THR A 243 21.08 5.03 -7.35
CA THR A 243 21.98 3.87 -7.31
C THR A 243 22.22 3.39 -5.89
N ALA A 244 22.50 4.33 -4.94
CA ALA A 244 22.69 3.98 -3.54
C ALA A 244 21.42 3.39 -2.91
N LEU A 245 20.24 3.94 -3.24
CA LEU A 245 18.96 3.41 -2.76
C LEU A 245 18.68 2.01 -3.31
N ASN A 246 18.89 1.80 -4.60
CA ASN A 246 18.72 0.49 -5.23
C ASN A 246 19.69 -0.54 -4.66
N ARG A 247 20.96 -0.15 -4.46
CA ARG A 247 21.98 -1.00 -3.82
C ARG A 247 21.58 -1.38 -2.40
N PHE A 248 21.14 -0.41 -1.61
CA PHE A 248 20.64 -0.67 -0.25
C PHE A 248 19.49 -1.69 -0.26
N CYS A 249 18.49 -1.53 -1.14
CA CYS A 249 17.40 -2.49 -1.29
C CYS A 249 17.89 -3.87 -1.74
N GLN A 250 18.86 -3.93 -2.65
CA GLN A 250 19.46 -5.17 -3.11
C GLN A 250 20.21 -5.91 -1.99
N GLU A 251 20.95 -5.19 -1.16
CA GLU A 251 21.66 -5.74 0.01
C GLU A 251 20.71 -6.24 1.11
N LEU A 252 19.53 -5.63 1.23
CA LEU A 252 18.48 -6.12 2.16
C LEU A 252 17.86 -7.42 1.65
N GLY A 253 17.71 -7.54 0.34
CA GLY A 253 16.98 -8.62 -0.31
C GLY A 253 15.47 -8.51 -0.11
N VAL A 254 14.73 -9.36 -0.84
CA VAL A 254 13.27 -9.50 -0.70
C VAL A 254 12.99 -10.65 0.26
N THR A 255 12.40 -10.34 1.41
CA THR A 255 12.14 -11.30 2.49
C THR A 255 10.75 -11.11 3.06
N ARG A 256 10.18 -12.16 3.68
CA ARG A 256 8.94 -12.13 4.45
C ARG A 256 9.17 -11.88 5.95
N ASN A 257 10.43 -11.76 6.38
CA ASN A 257 10.75 -11.47 7.77
C ASN A 257 10.75 -9.97 8.02
N ASP A 258 9.98 -9.50 8.99
CA ASP A 258 10.06 -8.12 9.45
C ASP A 258 11.48 -7.83 9.98
N ASN A 259 11.99 -6.69 9.55
CA ASN A 259 13.32 -6.24 9.97
C ASN A 259 13.31 -4.74 10.25
N ILE A 260 14.25 -4.29 11.06
CA ILE A 260 14.52 -2.87 11.31
C ILE A 260 15.97 -2.62 10.93
N GLN A 261 16.18 -1.71 10.00
CA GLN A 261 17.49 -1.30 9.53
C GLN A 261 17.91 0.01 10.21
N HIS A 262 19.19 0.13 10.52
CA HIS A 262 19.75 1.39 10.97
C HIS A 262 19.93 2.35 9.79
N LEU A 263 19.67 3.65 10.03
CA LEU A 263 19.80 4.67 8.98
C LEU A 263 21.23 4.74 8.45
N GLU A 264 22.21 4.52 9.31
CA GLU A 264 23.63 4.53 8.99
C GLU A 264 24.02 3.51 7.90
N ARG A 265 23.26 2.41 7.77
CA ARG A 265 23.48 1.43 6.69
C ARG A 265 23.13 2.02 5.34
N LEU A 266 22.00 2.72 5.25
CA LEU A 266 21.61 3.44 4.03
C LEU A 266 22.60 4.56 3.72
N GLU A 267 23.01 5.33 4.73
CA GLU A 267 24.02 6.38 4.58
C GLU A 267 25.40 5.83 4.19
N GLY A 268 25.71 4.58 4.58
CA GLY A 268 26.89 3.85 4.15
C GLY A 268 26.89 3.66 2.62
N CYS A 269 25.79 3.14 2.05
CA CYS A 269 25.66 2.96 0.62
C CYS A 269 25.80 4.29 -0.16
N VAL A 270 25.20 5.37 0.36
CA VAL A 270 25.33 6.71 -0.23
C VAL A 270 26.76 7.21 -0.18
N ARG A 271 27.44 7.05 0.96
CA ARG A 271 28.82 7.51 1.14
C ARG A 271 29.79 6.79 0.21
N GLU A 272 29.62 5.46 0.08
CA GLU A 272 30.46 4.64 -0.81
C GLU A 272 30.32 5.07 -2.28
N GLU A 273 29.10 5.33 -2.72
CA GLU A 273 28.88 5.81 -4.10
C GLU A 273 29.44 7.22 -4.31
N LEU A 274 29.09 8.16 -3.42
CA LEU A 274 29.54 9.53 -3.55
C LEU A 274 31.07 9.67 -3.39
N GLU A 275 31.73 8.73 -2.73
CA GLU A 275 33.18 8.77 -2.57
C GLU A 275 33.91 8.74 -3.91
N ASP A 276 33.42 8.00 -4.89
CA ASP A 276 34.04 7.86 -6.20
C ASP A 276 33.40 8.75 -7.28
N GLU A 277 32.12 9.09 -7.14
CA GLU A 277 31.35 9.79 -8.17
C GLU A 277 31.44 11.33 -8.11
N VAL A 278 31.69 11.91 -6.92
CA VAL A 278 31.58 13.37 -6.77
C VAL A 278 32.88 14.03 -6.38
N ASP A 279 33.06 15.26 -6.83
CA ASP A 279 34.17 16.11 -6.41
C ASP A 279 34.12 16.43 -4.92
N ARG A 280 35.29 16.49 -4.29
CA ARG A 280 35.39 16.88 -2.89
C ARG A 280 35.10 18.36 -2.69
N ARG A 281 34.25 18.68 -1.75
CA ARG A 281 33.99 20.05 -1.29
C ARG A 281 34.34 20.14 0.19
N PHE A 282 34.89 21.26 0.56
CA PHE A 282 35.28 21.54 1.94
C PHE A 282 34.44 22.73 2.46
N ALA A 283 33.77 22.55 3.57
CA ALA A 283 32.97 23.58 4.21
C ALA A 283 33.24 23.59 5.71
N VAL A 284 33.50 24.80 6.24
CA VAL A 284 33.70 25.03 7.68
C VAL A 284 32.54 25.90 8.17
N LEU A 285 31.64 25.29 8.94
CA LEU A 285 30.41 25.94 9.42
C LEU A 285 30.67 26.88 10.61
N ASP A 286 31.65 26.53 11.45
CA ASP A 286 32.06 27.34 12.63
C ASP A 286 33.58 27.51 12.60
N PRO A 287 34.06 28.51 11.83
CA PRO A 287 35.50 28.66 11.57
C PRO A 287 36.26 29.20 12.79
N LEU A 288 37.33 28.52 13.15
CA LEU A 288 38.33 29.01 14.09
C LEU A 288 39.36 29.85 13.32
N PRO A 289 39.56 31.12 13.64
CA PRO A 289 40.60 31.92 13.02
C PRO A 289 42.01 31.45 13.39
N ILE A 290 42.83 31.19 12.39
CA ILE A 290 44.24 30.79 12.58
C ILE A 290 45.11 31.92 12.10
N ILE A 291 46.03 32.42 12.97
CA ILE A 291 46.98 33.47 12.64
C ILE A 291 48.35 32.85 12.42
N ILE A 292 48.88 33.00 11.20
CA ILE A 292 50.22 32.53 10.85
C ILE A 292 51.18 33.72 10.98
N SER A 293 51.95 33.80 12.07
CA SER A 293 52.79 34.95 12.41
C SER A 293 54.06 35.08 11.55
N ASN A 294 54.49 34.00 10.90
CA ASN A 294 55.67 33.95 10.04
C ASN A 294 55.35 33.92 8.55
N HIS A 295 54.11 34.23 8.15
CA HIS A 295 53.74 34.29 6.74
C HIS A 295 54.25 35.58 6.10
N PRO A 296 54.86 35.51 4.90
CA PRO A 296 55.49 36.71 4.26
C PRO A 296 54.49 37.77 3.79
N GLY A 297 53.20 37.57 3.98
CA GLY A 297 52.11 38.44 3.54
C GLY A 297 51.59 38.09 2.15
N GLY A 298 50.41 38.65 1.80
CA GLY A 298 49.74 38.42 0.53
C GLY A 298 48.91 37.09 0.51
N SER A 299 48.33 36.76 -0.63
CA SER A 299 47.61 35.53 -0.86
C SER A 299 48.53 34.48 -1.53
N LEU A 300 48.51 33.27 -1.00
CA LEU A 300 49.20 32.12 -1.59
C LEU A 300 48.18 31.22 -2.28
N PRO A 301 48.16 31.14 -3.61
CA PRO A 301 47.31 30.18 -4.30
C PRO A 301 47.85 28.76 -4.03
N VAL A 302 46.96 27.88 -3.61
CA VAL A 302 47.23 26.46 -3.41
C VAL A 302 46.30 25.65 -4.31
N GLU A 303 46.87 24.85 -5.18
CA GLU A 303 46.11 23.96 -6.04
C GLU A 303 45.79 22.67 -5.28
N CYS A 304 44.52 22.32 -5.28
CA CYS A 304 44.02 21.07 -4.71
C CYS A 304 43.25 20.27 -5.76
N PRO A 305 43.45 18.96 -5.86
CA PRO A 305 42.66 18.16 -6.77
C PRO A 305 41.17 18.20 -6.39
N LEU A 306 40.30 18.25 -7.39
CA LEU A 306 38.86 18.17 -7.19
C LEU A 306 38.47 16.80 -6.57
N HIS A 307 39.22 15.74 -6.94
CA HIS A 307 39.08 14.43 -6.35
C HIS A 307 40.46 13.78 -6.09
N PRO A 308 40.74 13.34 -4.84
CA PRO A 308 42.09 12.82 -4.52
C PRO A 308 42.44 11.50 -5.22
N LYS A 309 41.44 10.65 -5.52
CA LYS A 309 41.64 9.39 -6.25
C LYS A 309 41.68 9.58 -7.78
N PHE A 310 41.10 10.66 -8.31
CA PHE A 310 40.92 10.93 -9.72
C PHE A 310 41.46 12.33 -10.07
N PRO A 311 42.80 12.53 -10.09
CA PRO A 311 43.40 13.85 -10.36
C PRO A 311 43.05 14.40 -11.75
N GLU A 312 42.72 13.54 -12.69
CA GLU A 312 42.27 13.87 -14.06
C GLU A 312 40.96 14.68 -14.09
N ARG A 313 40.19 14.71 -13.01
CA ARG A 313 38.97 15.55 -12.89
C ARG A 313 39.30 17.04 -12.77
N GLY A 314 40.57 17.39 -12.55
CA GLY A 314 41.03 18.74 -12.49
C GLY A 314 41.39 19.21 -11.09
N MET A 315 41.78 20.49 -11.03
CA MET A 315 42.27 21.18 -9.81
C MET A 315 41.36 22.37 -9.49
N ARG A 316 41.36 22.79 -8.25
CA ARG A 316 40.66 23.98 -7.74
C ARG A 316 41.57 24.89 -6.95
#